data_cc9406ce9be3f976a0288fa78e58739f
#
_entry.id   cc9406ce9be3f976a0288fa78e58739f
#
_cell.length_a   1.000
_cell.length_b   1.000
_cell.length_c   1.000
_cell.angle_alpha   90.00
_cell.angle_beta   90.00
_cell.angle_gamma   90.00
#
_symmetry.space_group_name_H-M   'P 1'
#
loop_
_entity.id
_entity.type
_entity.pdbx_description
1 polymer ?
#
loop_
_entity_poly.entity_id
_entity_poly.type
_entity_poly.pdbx_seq_one_letter_code
_entity_poly.pdbx_strand_id
1 'polypeptide(L)'
;MEIIAPDNGVDVYEVDGNGKEIILRGNTPVALATAFNWYLKYTCQAHVSWFGNQLNLPEKLPQPRERERRVINGRYRVYMNYCTVSYTAAWWDWERWQKELDFMSMNSVNMPLFTIGLDAVWYNTLLHFNFSDREARAFLAGPGHAAWQWMQNLQSY
;
A
#
# COMPACT_ATOMS: atom_id res chain seq x y z
N MET A 1 -9.98 5.04 -17.48
CA MET A 1 -10.06 5.44 -16.06
C MET A 1 -10.42 6.92 -16.00
N GLU A 2 -11.31 7.30 -15.08
CA GLU A 2 -11.85 8.67 -14.98
C GLU A 2 -11.83 9.13 -13.53
N ILE A 3 -11.56 10.42 -13.32
CA ILE A 3 -11.60 11.04 -11.98
C ILE A 3 -13.00 11.64 -11.77
N ILE A 4 -13.60 11.36 -10.62
CA ILE A 4 -14.93 11.85 -10.22
C ILE A 4 -14.84 12.63 -8.90
N ALA A 5 -15.89 13.35 -8.53
CA ALA A 5 -15.95 14.05 -7.26
C ALA A 5 -16.06 13.08 -6.06
N PRO A 6 -15.51 13.43 -4.89
CA PRO A 6 -15.69 12.66 -3.66
C PRO A 6 -17.16 12.68 -3.22
N ASP A 7 -17.53 11.71 -2.40
CA ASP A 7 -18.87 11.64 -1.79
C ASP A 7 -18.78 12.09 -0.33
N ASN A 8 -19.33 13.26 0.00
CA ASN A 8 -19.28 13.83 1.36
C ASN A 8 -17.86 13.84 1.99
N GLY A 9 -16.83 14.06 1.17
CA GLY A 9 -15.44 14.14 1.62
C GLY A 9 -14.78 12.78 1.89
N VAL A 10 -15.43 11.67 1.53
CA VAL A 10 -14.84 10.32 1.56
C VAL A 10 -14.62 9.80 0.16
N ASP A 11 -13.76 8.78 0.05
CA ASP A 11 -13.44 8.17 -1.22
C ASP A 11 -14.63 7.40 -1.80
N VAL A 12 -14.75 7.48 -3.12
CA VAL A 12 -15.78 6.79 -3.89
C VAL A 12 -15.19 6.23 -5.16
N TYR A 13 -15.69 5.08 -5.56
CA TYR A 13 -15.35 4.50 -6.85
C TYR A 13 -16.56 3.94 -7.57
N GLU A 14 -16.40 3.77 -8.88
CA GLU A 14 -17.39 3.15 -9.75
C GLU A 14 -16.72 2.16 -10.70
N VAL A 15 -17.45 1.08 -10.96
CA VAL A 15 -17.11 0.08 -11.97
C VAL A 15 -18.28 0.01 -12.94
N ASP A 16 -18.01 0.22 -14.22
CA ASP A 16 -19.04 0.31 -15.26
C ASP A 16 -18.53 -0.34 -16.56
N GLY A 17 -19.42 -0.52 -17.51
CA GLY A 17 -19.09 -1.02 -18.84
C GLY A 17 -20.09 -0.53 -19.89
N ASN A 18 -19.61 -0.35 -21.10
CA ASN A 18 -20.42 0.09 -22.23
C ASN A 18 -20.55 -0.98 -23.34
N GLY A 19 -20.22 -2.24 -23.02
CA GLY A 19 -20.19 -3.37 -23.96
C GLY A 19 -18.90 -3.48 -24.79
N LYS A 20 -18.07 -2.44 -24.83
CA LYS A 20 -16.78 -2.40 -25.53
C LYS A 20 -15.61 -2.22 -24.55
N GLU A 21 -15.80 -1.38 -23.55
CA GLU A 21 -14.77 -0.98 -22.61
C GLU A 21 -15.25 -1.19 -21.18
N ILE A 22 -14.30 -1.46 -20.28
CA ILE A 22 -14.50 -1.43 -18.84
C ILE A 22 -14.09 -0.04 -18.35
N ILE A 23 -14.99 0.63 -17.64
CA ILE A 23 -14.82 2.00 -17.18
C ILE A 23 -14.68 1.99 -15.66
N LEU A 24 -13.52 2.39 -15.19
CA LEU A 24 -13.23 2.55 -13.76
C LEU A 24 -13.17 4.04 -13.43
N ARG A 25 -13.92 4.45 -12.40
CA ARG A 25 -13.93 5.82 -11.87
C ARG A 25 -13.57 5.84 -10.41
N GLY A 26 -12.92 6.90 -9.97
CA GLY A 26 -12.59 7.13 -8.57
C GLY A 26 -12.20 8.58 -8.34
N ASN A 27 -12.37 9.07 -7.12
CA ASN A 27 -11.99 10.44 -6.77
C ASN A 27 -10.49 10.57 -6.44
N THR A 28 -9.81 9.46 -6.18
CA THR A 28 -8.36 9.39 -5.90
C THR A 28 -7.72 8.22 -6.65
N PRO A 29 -6.39 8.21 -6.84
CA PRO A 29 -5.68 7.04 -7.38
C PRO A 29 -5.93 5.76 -6.58
N VAL A 30 -6.02 5.85 -5.24
CA VAL A 30 -6.35 4.72 -4.37
C VAL A 30 -7.77 4.21 -4.63
N ALA A 31 -8.74 5.11 -4.80
CA ALA A 31 -10.10 4.72 -5.14
C ALA A 31 -10.18 4.04 -6.52
N LEU A 32 -9.40 4.50 -7.50
CA LEU A 32 -9.28 3.84 -8.81
C LEU A 32 -8.67 2.43 -8.71
N ALA A 33 -7.60 2.26 -7.93
CA ALA A 33 -7.00 0.95 -7.68
C ALA A 33 -7.98 0.01 -6.95
N THR A 34 -8.78 0.55 -6.03
CA THR A 34 -9.86 -0.19 -5.37
C THR A 34 -10.95 -0.62 -6.35
N ALA A 35 -11.36 0.27 -7.28
CA ALA A 35 -12.29 -0.08 -8.34
C ALA A 35 -11.76 -1.22 -9.21
N PHE A 36 -10.48 -1.18 -9.57
CA PHE A 36 -9.83 -2.24 -10.33
C PHE A 36 -9.85 -3.58 -9.58
N ASN A 37 -9.49 -3.59 -8.29
CA ASN A 37 -9.55 -4.78 -7.47
C ASN A 37 -10.99 -5.33 -7.33
N TRP A 38 -11.96 -4.44 -7.18
CA TRP A 38 -13.38 -4.82 -7.19
C TRP A 38 -13.77 -5.53 -8.49
N TYR A 39 -13.41 -4.94 -9.63
CA TYR A 39 -13.66 -5.53 -10.93
C TYR A 39 -13.03 -6.92 -11.07
N LEU A 40 -11.77 -7.07 -10.68
CA LEU A 40 -11.11 -8.38 -10.69
C LEU A 40 -11.85 -9.41 -9.84
N LYS A 41 -12.19 -9.06 -8.60
CA LYS A 41 -12.81 -9.99 -7.65
C LYS A 41 -14.22 -10.39 -8.04
N TYR A 42 -15.06 -9.42 -8.36
CA TYR A 42 -16.50 -9.65 -8.46
C TYR A 42 -17.00 -9.79 -9.88
N THR A 43 -16.27 -9.32 -10.86
CA THR A 43 -16.62 -9.47 -12.28
C THR A 43 -15.77 -10.55 -12.96
N CYS A 44 -14.46 -10.56 -12.74
CA CYS A 44 -13.55 -11.51 -13.37
C CYS A 44 -13.36 -12.81 -12.56
N GLN A 45 -13.83 -12.90 -11.32
CA GLN A 45 -13.59 -14.02 -10.41
C GLN A 45 -12.08 -14.30 -10.21
N ALA A 46 -11.29 -13.24 -10.21
CA ALA A 46 -9.85 -13.24 -10.08
C ALA A 46 -9.40 -12.46 -8.83
N HIS A 47 -8.22 -12.75 -8.31
CA HIS A 47 -7.72 -11.99 -7.18
C HIS A 47 -6.20 -11.88 -7.13
N VAL A 48 -5.75 -10.83 -6.45
CA VAL A 48 -4.37 -10.62 -6.03
C VAL A 48 -4.31 -10.75 -4.51
N SER A 49 -3.40 -11.56 -3.99
CA SER A 49 -3.24 -11.76 -2.56
C SER A 49 -1.78 -11.97 -2.15
N TRP A 50 -1.51 -11.93 -0.86
CA TRP A 50 -0.19 -12.23 -0.30
C TRP A 50 0.29 -13.65 -0.59
N PHE A 51 -0.63 -14.60 -0.68
CA PHE A 51 -0.32 -16.01 -0.87
C PHE A 51 -0.23 -16.42 -2.34
N GLY A 52 -0.54 -15.52 -3.23
CA GLY A 52 -0.48 -15.74 -4.67
C GLY A 52 -1.59 -15.02 -5.43
N ASN A 53 -1.36 -14.86 -6.71
CA ASN A 53 -2.30 -14.25 -7.62
C ASN A 53 -3.04 -15.33 -8.40
N GLN A 54 -4.34 -15.19 -8.50
CA GLN A 54 -5.17 -15.98 -9.40
C GLN A 54 -5.74 -15.06 -10.49
N LEU A 55 -5.00 -14.94 -11.57
CA LEU A 55 -5.30 -14.04 -12.69
C LEU A 55 -5.56 -14.81 -13.99
N ASN A 56 -6.28 -15.93 -13.89
CA ASN A 56 -6.69 -16.68 -15.07
C ASN A 56 -7.86 -15.94 -15.76
N LEU A 57 -7.53 -14.86 -16.44
CA LEU A 57 -8.49 -14.00 -17.12
C LEU A 57 -8.83 -14.54 -18.51
N PRO A 58 -10.09 -14.46 -18.95
CA PRO A 58 -10.46 -14.79 -20.30
C PRO A 58 -9.90 -13.77 -21.30
N GLU A 59 -9.68 -14.18 -22.55
CA GLU A 59 -9.21 -13.30 -23.62
C GLU A 59 -10.09 -12.04 -23.77
N LYS A 60 -11.42 -12.23 -23.70
CA LYS A 60 -12.37 -11.12 -23.64
C LYS A 60 -12.81 -10.89 -22.20
N LEU A 61 -12.42 -9.77 -21.64
CA LEU A 61 -12.78 -9.40 -20.29
C LEU A 61 -14.29 -9.27 -20.10
N PRO A 62 -14.87 -9.85 -19.04
CA PRO A 62 -16.31 -9.80 -18.79
C PRO A 62 -16.77 -8.38 -18.46
N GLN A 63 -17.94 -8.02 -18.98
CA GLN A 63 -18.58 -6.74 -18.66
C GLN A 63 -19.25 -6.79 -17.29
N PRO A 64 -19.18 -5.71 -16.48
CA PRO A 64 -20.05 -5.58 -15.32
C PRO A 64 -21.52 -5.73 -15.72
N ARG A 65 -22.30 -6.37 -14.89
CA ARG A 65 -23.74 -6.57 -15.15
C ARG A 65 -24.52 -5.24 -15.12
N GLU A 66 -24.10 -4.36 -14.20
CA GLU A 66 -24.65 -3.03 -13.99
C GLU A 66 -23.53 -2.11 -13.48
N ARG A 67 -23.78 -0.81 -13.48
CA ARG A 67 -22.87 0.16 -12.89
C ARG A 67 -22.88 0.01 -11.37
N GLU A 68 -21.74 -0.33 -10.82
CA GLU A 68 -21.50 -0.37 -9.40
C GLU A 68 -20.92 0.97 -8.93
N ARG A 69 -21.51 1.57 -7.91
CA ARG A 69 -20.97 2.73 -7.21
C ARG A 69 -20.86 2.41 -5.74
N ARG A 70 -19.68 2.66 -5.18
CA ARG A 70 -19.41 2.38 -3.77
C ARG A 70 -18.65 3.52 -3.11
N VAL A 71 -19.10 3.85 -1.91
CA VAL A 71 -18.42 4.77 -1.00
C VAL A 71 -17.50 3.95 -0.12
N ILE A 72 -16.24 4.37 -0.01
CA ILE A 72 -15.25 3.71 0.85
C ILE A 72 -15.38 4.31 2.25
N ASN A 73 -15.91 3.53 3.18
CA ASN A 73 -16.09 3.96 4.55
C ASN A 73 -14.75 4.25 5.24
N GLY A 74 -14.74 5.32 6.02
CA GLY A 74 -13.57 5.77 6.74
C GLY A 74 -12.64 6.66 5.92
N ARG A 75 -12.39 7.87 6.40
CA ARG A 75 -11.48 8.82 5.77
C ARG A 75 -10.04 8.34 5.77
N TYR A 76 -9.62 7.68 6.85
CA TYR A 76 -8.27 7.14 7.03
C TYR A 76 -8.34 5.62 7.14
N ARG A 77 -7.62 4.94 6.28
CA ARG A 77 -7.55 3.47 6.23
C ARG A 77 -6.09 3.09 6.42
N VAL A 78 -5.80 2.80 7.68
CA VAL A 78 -4.43 2.54 8.15
C VAL A 78 -4.08 1.08 7.94
N TYR A 79 -2.87 0.82 7.52
CA TYR A 79 -2.31 -0.51 7.38
C TYR A 79 -0.84 -0.55 7.80
N MET A 80 -0.37 -1.72 8.18
CA MET A 80 0.92 -2.01 8.79
C MET A 80 1.05 -1.48 10.22
N ASN A 81 1.99 -2.03 10.92
CA ASN A 81 2.44 -1.61 12.23
C ASN A 81 3.97 -1.74 12.33
N TYR A 82 4.56 -1.24 13.38
CA TYR A 82 6.01 -1.30 13.57
C TYR A 82 6.55 -2.72 13.54
N CYS A 83 5.87 -3.66 14.20
CA CYS A 83 6.32 -5.03 14.28
C CYS A 83 6.45 -5.68 12.90
N THR A 84 5.48 -5.44 12.01
CA THR A 84 5.49 -5.98 10.64
C THR A 84 6.76 -5.58 9.89
N VAL A 85 7.23 -4.35 10.06
CA VAL A 85 8.45 -3.85 9.39
C VAL A 85 9.68 -4.66 9.79
N SER A 86 9.84 -5.00 11.06
CA SER A 86 11.02 -5.76 11.54
C SER A 86 10.86 -7.28 11.51
N TYR A 87 9.65 -7.81 11.31
CA TYR A 87 9.43 -9.25 11.15
C TYR A 87 9.31 -9.64 9.68
N THR A 88 8.18 -9.33 9.08
CA THR A 88 7.87 -9.77 7.72
C THR A 88 8.64 -8.98 6.67
N ALA A 89 8.81 -7.67 6.90
CA ALA A 89 9.33 -6.75 5.90
C ALA A 89 10.81 -6.37 6.10
N ALA A 90 11.48 -6.89 7.13
CA ALA A 90 12.84 -6.50 7.50
C ALA A 90 13.87 -6.60 6.36
N TRP A 91 13.65 -7.52 5.42
CA TRP A 91 14.55 -7.81 4.32
C TRP A 91 13.93 -7.58 2.94
N TRP A 92 12.79 -6.90 2.89
CA TRP A 92 12.16 -6.59 1.61
C TRP A 92 12.98 -5.58 0.84
N ASP A 93 13.24 -5.90 -0.40
CA ASP A 93 13.79 -4.98 -1.39
C ASP A 93 12.71 -4.08 -1.99
N TRP A 94 13.13 -3.17 -2.86
CA TRP A 94 12.21 -2.24 -3.50
C TRP A 94 11.15 -2.95 -4.36
N GLU A 95 11.52 -4.01 -5.06
CA GLU A 95 10.57 -4.77 -5.89
C GLU A 95 9.46 -5.39 -5.04
N ARG A 96 9.80 -5.94 -3.86
CA ARG A 96 8.80 -6.48 -2.94
C ARG A 96 7.94 -5.36 -2.33
N TRP A 97 8.52 -4.20 -2.02
CA TRP A 97 7.78 -3.05 -1.53
C TRP A 97 6.81 -2.49 -2.57
N GLN A 98 7.15 -2.45 -3.85
CA GLN A 98 6.22 -2.05 -4.92
C GLN A 98 4.98 -2.96 -4.93
N LYS A 99 5.16 -4.27 -4.85
CA LYS A 99 4.04 -5.21 -4.78
C LYS A 99 3.15 -4.97 -3.56
N GLU A 100 3.73 -4.60 -2.43
CA GLU A 100 2.97 -4.27 -1.23
C GLU A 100 2.19 -2.97 -1.36
N LEU A 101 2.78 -1.94 -1.95
CA LEU A 101 2.11 -0.67 -2.22
C LEU A 101 0.92 -0.86 -3.18
N ASP A 102 1.10 -1.66 -4.22
CA ASP A 102 0.02 -2.02 -5.15
C ASP A 102 -1.11 -2.75 -4.42
N PHE A 103 -0.76 -3.75 -3.60
CA PHE A 103 -1.72 -4.48 -2.77
C PHE A 103 -2.48 -3.55 -1.82
N MET A 104 -1.78 -2.67 -1.12
CA MET A 104 -2.39 -1.67 -0.24
C MET A 104 -3.39 -0.79 -1.01
N SER A 105 -2.96 -0.22 -2.14
CA SER A 105 -3.78 0.64 -2.98
C SER A 105 -5.04 -0.07 -3.48
N MET A 106 -4.90 -1.31 -3.94
CA MET A 106 -6.00 -2.16 -4.39
C MET A 106 -6.97 -2.52 -3.27
N ASN A 107 -6.53 -2.51 -2.01
CA ASN A 107 -7.34 -2.75 -0.84
C ASN A 107 -7.73 -1.47 -0.09
N SER A 108 -7.75 -0.34 -0.79
CA SER A 108 -8.17 0.98 -0.33
C SER A 108 -7.36 1.61 0.80
N VAL A 109 -6.19 1.09 1.12
CA VAL A 109 -5.31 1.70 2.12
C VAL A 109 -4.79 3.05 1.61
N ASN A 110 -5.01 4.11 2.38
CA ASN A 110 -4.53 5.46 2.05
C ASN A 110 -3.61 6.07 3.11
N MET A 111 -3.33 5.31 4.18
CA MET A 111 -2.48 5.75 5.29
C MET A 111 -1.64 4.57 5.81
N PRO A 112 -0.68 4.08 5.03
CA PRO A 112 0.24 3.05 5.53
C PRO A 112 1.20 3.63 6.55
N LEU A 113 1.51 2.87 7.60
CA LEU A 113 2.63 3.19 8.48
C LEU A 113 3.93 2.82 7.77
N PHE A 114 4.77 3.82 7.54
CA PHE A 114 6.00 3.67 6.77
C PHE A 114 7.21 4.10 7.61
N THR A 115 7.98 3.15 8.11
CA THR A 115 9.22 3.40 8.86
C THR A 115 10.48 3.12 8.06
N ILE A 116 10.32 2.80 6.78
CA ILE A 116 11.41 2.45 5.88
C ILE A 116 12.24 3.69 5.53
N GLY A 117 13.56 3.51 5.53
CA GLY A 117 14.48 4.59 5.22
C GLY A 117 14.79 5.50 6.42
N LEU A 118 14.15 5.29 7.57
CA LEU A 118 14.47 6.04 8.79
C LEU A 118 15.93 5.85 9.22
N ASP A 119 16.49 4.67 9.03
CA ASP A 119 17.88 4.36 9.33
C ASP A 119 18.83 5.28 8.55
N ALA A 120 18.57 5.47 7.25
CA ALA A 120 19.38 6.37 6.43
C ALA A 120 19.24 7.84 6.87
N VAL A 121 18.04 8.26 7.26
CA VAL A 121 17.79 9.61 7.79
C VAL A 121 18.56 9.79 9.11
N TRP A 122 18.44 8.87 10.02
CA TRP A 122 19.14 8.91 11.30
C TRP A 122 20.66 8.86 11.13
N TYR A 123 21.17 7.97 10.29
CA TYR A 123 22.59 7.88 9.98
C TYR A 123 23.14 9.24 9.49
N ASN A 124 22.52 9.83 8.49
CA ASN A 124 22.91 11.12 7.95
C ASN A 124 22.80 12.25 8.99
N THR A 125 21.78 12.21 9.83
CA THR A 125 21.59 13.17 10.91
C THR A 125 22.72 13.07 11.93
N LEU A 126 23.07 11.87 12.36
CA LEU A 126 24.18 11.65 13.30
C LEU A 126 25.52 12.15 12.75
N LEU A 127 25.82 11.85 11.47
CA LEU A 127 27.01 12.39 10.81
C LEU A 127 27.00 13.91 10.77
N HIS A 128 25.83 14.55 10.53
CA HIS A 128 25.70 16.01 10.56
C HIS A 128 26.01 16.59 11.95
N PHE A 129 25.73 15.88 13.02
CA PHE A 129 26.08 16.26 14.40
C PHE A 129 27.46 15.77 14.85
N ASN A 130 28.37 15.50 13.89
CA ASN A 130 29.76 15.11 14.10
C ASN A 130 29.96 13.76 14.81
N PHE A 131 28.99 12.85 14.76
CA PHE A 131 29.25 11.46 15.07
C PHE A 131 30.12 10.83 13.99
N SER A 132 31.05 10.00 14.36
CA SER A 132 31.81 9.19 13.41
C SER A 132 30.92 8.12 12.76
N ASP A 133 31.32 7.61 11.59
CA ASP A 133 30.64 6.49 10.93
C ASP A 133 30.44 5.31 11.88
N ARG A 134 31.46 4.99 12.69
CA ARG A 134 31.40 3.90 13.65
C ARG A 134 30.34 4.14 14.75
N GLU A 135 30.29 5.34 15.31
CA GLU A 135 29.31 5.69 16.34
C GLU A 135 27.89 5.71 15.78
N ALA A 136 27.69 6.29 14.59
CA ALA A 136 26.39 6.32 13.93
C ALA A 136 25.86 4.90 13.66
N ARG A 137 26.71 4.01 13.15
CA ARG A 137 26.33 2.61 12.91
C ARG A 137 26.11 1.83 14.19
N ALA A 138 26.87 2.11 15.26
CA ALA A 138 26.66 1.47 16.55
C ALA A 138 25.38 1.92 17.25
N PHE A 139 24.87 3.11 16.92
CA PHE A 139 23.59 3.61 17.43
C PHE A 139 22.39 2.94 16.77
N LEU A 140 22.49 2.61 15.48
CA LEU A 140 21.37 2.07 14.70
C LEU A 140 21.19 0.57 14.97
N ALA A 141 19.95 0.18 15.28
CA ALA A 141 19.59 -1.22 15.38
C ALA A 141 19.57 -1.88 14.00
N GLY A 142 19.85 -3.18 13.93
CA GLY A 142 19.74 -3.94 12.69
C GLY A 142 18.28 -4.10 12.21
N PRO A 143 18.07 -4.54 10.97
CA PRO A 143 16.73 -4.58 10.34
C PRO A 143 15.66 -5.33 11.14
N GLY A 144 16.05 -6.41 11.83
CA GLY A 144 15.13 -7.18 12.67
C GLY A 144 14.72 -6.48 13.97
N HIS A 145 15.30 -5.33 14.29
CA HIS A 145 15.04 -4.58 15.53
C HIS A 145 14.76 -3.09 15.30
N ALA A 146 14.97 -2.58 14.11
CA ALA A 146 14.83 -1.16 13.76
C ALA A 146 13.47 -0.58 14.17
N ALA A 147 12.39 -1.32 13.97
CA ALA A 147 11.06 -0.86 14.33
C ALA A 147 10.92 -0.58 15.83
N TRP A 148 11.50 -1.41 16.68
CA TRP A 148 11.46 -1.19 18.14
C TRP A 148 12.30 -0.01 18.58
N GLN A 149 13.42 0.25 17.92
CA GLN A 149 14.20 1.45 18.16
C GLN A 149 13.37 2.71 17.83
N TRP A 150 12.66 2.72 16.71
CA TRP A 150 11.81 3.85 16.33
C TRP A 150 10.57 4.00 17.20
N MET A 151 10.13 2.93 17.84
CA MET A 151 9.11 2.96 18.91
C MET A 151 9.66 3.39 20.26
N GLN A 152 10.95 3.65 20.37
CA GLN A 152 11.66 3.96 21.62
C GLN A 152 11.62 2.82 22.66
N ASN A 153 11.43 1.59 22.22
CA ASN A 153 11.40 0.40 23.07
C ASN A 153 12.79 -0.23 23.26
N LEU A 154 13.72 0.09 22.37
CA LEU A 154 15.11 -0.35 22.43
C LEU A 154 16.03 0.86 22.49
N GLN A 155 17.05 0.76 23.32
CA GLN A 155 18.22 1.62 23.22
C GLN A 155 19.21 0.99 22.24
N SER A 156 20.03 1.82 21.61
CA SER A 156 21.14 1.34 20.78
C SER A 156 22.12 0.49 21.58
N TYR A 157 22.73 -0.44 20.95
CA TYR A 157 23.78 -1.27 21.51
C TYR A 157 25.16 -0.75 21.08
#